data_7137891c235a3ea9938ce4f531bade34
#
_entry.id   7137891c235a3ea9938ce4f531bade34
#
_cell.length_a   1.000
_cell.length_b   1.000
_cell.length_c   1.000
_cell.angle_alpha   90.00
_cell.angle_beta   90.00
_cell.angle_gamma   90.00
#
_symmetry.space_group_name_H-M   'P 1'
#
loop_
_entity.id
_entity.type
_entity.pdbx_description
1 polymer ?
#
loop_
_entity_poly.entity_id
_entity_poly.type
_entity_poly.pdbx_seq_one_letter_code
_entity_poly.pdbx_strand_id
1 'polypeptide(L)'
;QTDGVFDFSCGAGEFDALWRSYFDLDTDYAAIKARVAPRDAYLQAAVAYGWGMRILRQDLWEVIVSFIVSQNNNIPRIRKNLRDLCAMQGGAFPTPVALAAAQQLGPLHHIGDVLPIKGLKMM
;
A
#
# COMPACT_ATOMS: atom_id res chain seq x y z
N GLN A 1 -14.15 -13.25 -9.15
CA GLN A 1 -14.59 -14.07 -7.99
C GLN A 1 -15.92 -14.71 -8.33
N THR A 2 -15.97 -16.02 -8.38
CA THR A 2 -17.20 -16.80 -8.55
C THR A 2 -17.32 -17.70 -7.32
N ASP A 3 -18.40 -17.59 -6.58
CA ASP A 3 -18.75 -18.45 -5.43
C ASP A 3 -17.70 -18.56 -4.30
N GLY A 4 -16.97 -17.48 -4.01
CA GLY A 4 -15.97 -17.47 -2.94
C GLY A 4 -14.63 -18.11 -3.31
N VAL A 5 -14.42 -18.49 -4.56
CA VAL A 5 -13.17 -19.06 -5.07
C VAL A 5 -12.31 -17.95 -5.65
N PHE A 6 -11.01 -17.99 -5.36
CA PHE A 6 -10.00 -17.13 -5.93
C PHE A 6 -9.04 -17.96 -6.76
N ASP A 7 -8.84 -17.59 -8.01
CA ASP A 7 -7.87 -18.22 -8.90
C ASP A 7 -6.57 -17.39 -8.91
N PHE A 8 -5.45 -18.05 -8.70
CA PHE A 8 -4.12 -17.44 -8.74
C PHE A 8 -3.28 -18.07 -9.86
N SER A 9 -2.73 -17.23 -10.72
CA SER A 9 -1.82 -17.67 -11.79
C SER A 9 -0.38 -17.79 -11.26
N CYS A 10 -0.17 -18.62 -10.25
CA CYS A 10 1.14 -18.86 -9.62
C CYS A 10 1.28 -20.31 -9.18
N GLY A 11 2.53 -20.76 -8.87
CA GLY A 11 2.77 -22.06 -8.27
C GLY A 11 2.34 -22.12 -6.80
N ALA A 12 2.03 -23.32 -6.29
CA ALA A 12 1.59 -23.51 -4.91
C ALA A 12 2.61 -22.96 -3.89
N GLY A 13 3.90 -23.19 -4.11
CA GLY A 13 4.96 -22.67 -3.23
C GLY A 13 5.05 -21.15 -3.22
N GLU A 14 4.86 -20.49 -4.36
CA GLU A 14 4.80 -19.03 -4.44
C GLU A 14 3.55 -18.49 -3.74
N PHE A 15 2.43 -19.18 -3.93
CA PHE A 15 1.19 -18.81 -3.27
C PHE A 15 1.34 -18.79 -1.74
N ASP A 16 1.87 -19.89 -1.15
CA ASP A 16 2.02 -20.01 0.30
C ASP A 16 3.08 -19.04 0.86
N ALA A 17 4.17 -18.81 0.12
CA ALA A 17 5.25 -17.93 0.55
C ALA A 17 4.88 -16.43 0.50
N LEU A 18 4.03 -16.01 -0.44
CA LEU A 18 3.77 -14.60 -0.70
C LEU A 18 2.28 -14.25 -0.69
N TRP A 19 1.51 -14.82 -1.60
CA TRP A 19 0.16 -14.33 -1.91
C TRP A 19 -0.85 -14.59 -0.80
N ARG A 20 -0.74 -15.71 -0.08
CA ARG A 20 -1.58 -16.04 1.05
C ARG A 20 -1.54 -14.97 2.13
N SER A 21 -0.33 -14.55 2.50
CA SER A 21 -0.12 -13.46 3.47
C SER A 21 -0.52 -12.11 2.92
N TYR A 22 -0.11 -11.80 1.68
CA TYR A 22 -0.40 -10.53 1.03
C TYR A 22 -1.91 -10.21 0.96
N PHE A 23 -2.72 -11.21 0.61
CA PHE A 23 -4.18 -11.07 0.58
C PHE A 23 -4.86 -11.33 1.93
N ASP A 24 -4.10 -11.54 2.99
CA ASP A 24 -4.59 -11.77 4.35
C ASP A 24 -5.65 -12.88 4.43
N LEU A 25 -5.37 -14.04 3.78
CA LEU A 25 -6.36 -15.11 3.61
C LEU A 25 -6.64 -15.88 4.90
N ASP A 26 -5.75 -15.84 5.88
CA ASP A 26 -5.88 -16.58 7.15
C ASP A 26 -6.71 -15.82 8.18
N THR A 27 -6.96 -14.52 8.01
CA THR A 27 -7.78 -13.74 8.93
C THR A 27 -9.26 -14.04 8.74
N ASP A 28 -9.94 -14.38 9.82
CA ASP A 28 -11.39 -14.57 9.85
C ASP A 28 -12.14 -13.24 9.80
N TYR A 29 -12.33 -12.75 8.58
CA TYR A 29 -13.09 -11.52 8.34
C TYR A 29 -14.58 -11.67 8.64
N ALA A 30 -15.13 -12.89 8.64
CA ALA A 30 -16.52 -13.11 9.02
C ALA A 30 -16.72 -12.83 10.51
N ALA A 31 -15.84 -13.33 11.37
CA ALA A 31 -15.87 -13.04 12.80
C ALA A 31 -15.66 -11.55 13.10
N ILE A 32 -14.77 -10.86 12.36
CA ILE A 32 -14.56 -9.41 12.49
C ILE A 32 -15.84 -8.66 12.12
N LYS A 33 -16.43 -8.97 10.99
CA LYS A 33 -17.64 -8.31 10.47
C LYS A 33 -18.86 -8.56 11.36
N ALA A 34 -18.99 -9.75 11.95
CA ALA A 34 -20.05 -10.07 12.90
C ALA A 34 -20.00 -9.20 14.18
N ARG A 35 -18.81 -8.71 14.56
CA ARG A 35 -18.64 -7.80 15.71
C ARG A 35 -18.86 -6.33 15.37
N VAL A 36 -18.86 -5.98 14.08
CA VAL A 36 -19.06 -4.61 13.63
C VAL A 36 -20.50 -4.20 13.86
N ALA A 37 -20.69 -3.48 14.94
CA ALA A 37 -21.90 -2.79 15.38
C ALA A 37 -23.24 -3.39 14.90
N PRO A 38 -23.74 -4.46 15.53
CA PRO A 38 -25.05 -5.04 15.18
C PRO A 38 -26.22 -4.05 15.32
N ARG A 39 -25.99 -2.91 15.98
CA ARG A 39 -27.00 -1.87 16.27
C ARG A 39 -26.98 -0.70 15.28
N ASP A 40 -25.98 -0.64 14.40
CA ASP A 40 -25.83 0.44 13.42
C ASP A 40 -26.19 -0.06 12.01
N ALA A 41 -27.34 0.38 11.51
CA ALA A 41 -27.83 -0.03 10.19
C ALA A 41 -26.91 0.43 9.05
N TYR A 42 -26.20 1.56 9.19
CA TYR A 42 -25.26 2.02 8.18
C TYR A 42 -24.04 1.10 8.10
N LEU A 43 -23.47 0.72 9.25
CA LEU A 43 -22.35 -0.23 9.29
C LEU A 43 -22.76 -1.63 8.81
N GLN A 44 -23.98 -2.07 9.10
CA GLN A 44 -24.50 -3.33 8.54
C GLN A 44 -24.57 -3.29 7.02
N ALA A 45 -25.10 -2.22 6.45
CA ALA A 45 -25.14 -2.03 5.00
C ALA A 45 -23.72 -1.98 4.38
N ALA A 46 -22.78 -1.31 5.02
CA ALA A 46 -21.38 -1.25 4.59
C ALA A 46 -20.70 -2.64 4.64
N VAL A 47 -20.93 -3.43 5.69
CA VAL A 47 -20.44 -4.81 5.80
C VAL A 47 -21.01 -5.70 4.70
N ALA A 48 -22.31 -5.59 4.42
CA ALA A 48 -22.96 -6.36 3.36
C ALA A 48 -22.38 -5.99 1.97
N TYR A 49 -22.21 -4.71 1.69
CA TYR A 49 -21.61 -4.22 0.44
C TYR A 49 -20.15 -4.67 0.29
N GLY A 50 -19.36 -4.56 1.36
CA GLY A 50 -17.94 -4.90 1.39
C GLY A 50 -17.65 -6.36 1.78
N TRP A 51 -18.57 -7.30 1.55
CA TRP A 51 -18.45 -8.66 2.06
C TRP A 51 -17.13 -9.35 1.71
N GLY A 52 -16.69 -9.32 0.47
CA GLY A 52 -15.45 -9.95 -0.01
C GLY A 52 -14.18 -9.11 0.18
N MET A 53 -14.27 -7.88 0.70
CA MET A 53 -13.11 -7.00 0.86
C MET A 53 -12.18 -7.51 1.95
N ARG A 54 -10.86 -7.44 1.66
CA ARG A 54 -9.76 -7.75 2.57
C ARG A 54 -8.74 -6.63 2.55
N ILE A 55 -8.02 -6.46 3.65
CA ILE A 55 -6.93 -5.48 3.75
C ILE A 55 -5.67 -6.17 3.27
N LEU A 56 -5.02 -5.61 2.25
CA LEU A 56 -3.75 -6.14 1.75
C LEU A 56 -2.64 -5.90 2.78
N ARG A 57 -1.87 -6.94 3.08
CA ARG A 57 -0.68 -6.84 3.93
C ARG A 57 0.54 -6.46 3.09
N GLN A 58 0.69 -5.18 2.90
CA GLN A 58 1.83 -4.58 2.20
C GLN A 58 2.90 -4.15 3.20
N ASP A 59 4.12 -3.95 2.72
CA ASP A 59 5.17 -3.33 3.53
C ASP A 59 4.73 -1.94 4.00
N LEU A 60 4.79 -1.71 5.31
CA LEU A 60 4.30 -0.47 5.92
C LEU A 60 5.05 0.77 5.42
N TRP A 61 6.37 0.64 5.21
CA TRP A 61 7.20 1.73 4.72
C TRP A 61 6.84 2.11 3.29
N GLU A 62 6.70 1.11 2.41
CA GLU A 62 6.26 1.34 1.02
C GLU A 62 4.88 2.00 0.96
N VAL A 63 3.94 1.56 1.79
CA VAL A 63 2.59 2.15 1.88
C VAL A 63 2.66 3.60 2.32
N ILE A 64 3.43 3.92 3.38
CA ILE A 64 3.55 5.30 3.88
C ILE A 64 4.14 6.22 2.81
N VAL A 65 5.25 5.82 2.19
CA VAL A 65 5.89 6.64 1.14
C VAL A 65 4.97 6.80 -0.07
N SER A 66 4.33 5.72 -0.51
CA SER A 66 3.38 5.76 -1.64
C SER A 66 2.18 6.65 -1.34
N PHE A 67 1.67 6.62 -0.11
CA PHE A 67 0.60 7.51 0.34
C PHE A 67 1.05 8.98 0.30
N ILE A 68 2.25 9.30 0.80
CA ILE A 68 2.79 10.66 0.75
C ILE A 68 2.91 11.14 -0.71
N VAL A 69 3.47 10.30 -1.60
CA VAL A 69 3.61 10.59 -3.04
C VAL A 69 2.25 10.80 -3.71
N SER A 70 1.20 10.14 -3.22
CA SER A 70 -0.15 10.24 -3.78
C SER A 70 -0.86 11.55 -3.44
N GLN A 71 -0.40 12.28 -2.40
CA GLN A 71 -1.06 13.49 -1.93
C GLN A 71 -1.04 14.60 -2.99
N ASN A 72 -2.22 15.14 -3.30
CA ASN A 72 -2.40 16.19 -4.30
C ASN A 72 -1.74 15.88 -5.66
N ASN A 73 -1.85 14.62 -6.11
CA ASN A 73 -1.16 14.09 -7.28
C ASN A 73 -2.11 13.24 -8.16
N ASN A 74 -1.73 12.95 -9.40
CA ASN A 74 -2.48 12.08 -10.30
C ASN A 74 -1.79 10.73 -10.51
N ILE A 75 -2.54 9.71 -10.90
CA ILE A 75 -2.04 8.34 -11.02
C ILE A 75 -0.83 8.19 -11.96
N PRO A 76 -0.78 8.78 -13.18
CA PRO A 76 0.41 8.70 -14.03
C PRO A 76 1.67 9.27 -13.35
N ARG A 77 1.54 10.40 -12.66
CA ARG A 77 2.64 11.06 -11.95
C ARG A 77 3.07 10.27 -10.71
N ILE A 78 2.12 9.73 -9.94
CA ILE A 78 2.42 8.83 -8.80
C ILE A 78 3.25 7.64 -9.28
N ARG A 79 2.80 6.96 -10.35
CA ARG A 79 3.53 5.81 -10.93
C ARG A 79 4.93 6.18 -11.41
N LYS A 80 5.09 7.35 -12.03
CA LYS A 80 6.40 7.85 -12.46
C LYS A 80 7.30 8.07 -11.25
N ASN A 81 6.83 8.79 -10.24
CA ASN A 81 7.59 9.12 -9.05
C ASN A 81 8.06 7.88 -8.29
N LEU A 82 7.19 6.89 -8.11
CA LEU A 82 7.55 5.63 -7.45
C LEU A 82 8.58 4.82 -8.26
N ARG A 83 8.46 4.80 -9.59
CA ARG A 83 9.48 4.16 -10.45
C ARG A 83 10.84 4.86 -10.34
N ASP A 84 10.85 6.19 -10.34
CA ASP A 84 12.07 6.97 -10.21
C ASP A 84 12.74 6.72 -8.85
N LEU A 85 11.96 6.63 -7.76
CA LEU A 85 12.45 6.25 -6.44
C LEU A 85 13.09 4.85 -6.44
N CYS A 86 12.44 3.86 -7.01
CA CYS A 86 12.99 2.51 -7.13
C CYS A 86 14.25 2.48 -8.00
N ALA A 87 14.29 3.23 -9.10
CA ALA A 87 15.44 3.30 -10.00
C ALA A 87 16.72 3.79 -9.29
N MET A 88 16.59 4.70 -8.30
CA MET A 88 17.72 5.17 -7.49
C MET A 88 18.40 4.07 -6.68
N GLN A 89 17.71 2.94 -6.45
CA GLN A 89 18.16 1.80 -5.65
C GLN A 89 18.25 0.50 -6.50
N GLY A 90 18.52 0.63 -7.79
CA GLY A 90 18.65 -0.52 -8.67
C GLY A 90 17.37 -1.32 -8.90
N GLY A 91 16.21 -0.67 -8.73
CA GLY A 91 14.89 -1.27 -8.94
C GLY A 91 14.17 -1.70 -7.66
N ALA A 92 14.86 -1.76 -6.53
CA ALA A 92 14.25 -2.03 -5.22
C ALA A 92 13.65 -0.73 -4.62
N PHE A 93 12.64 -0.88 -3.78
CA PHE A 93 12.10 0.26 -3.04
C PHE A 93 13.14 0.76 -2.01
N PRO A 94 13.42 2.08 -1.92
CA PRO A 94 14.47 2.59 -1.07
C PRO A 94 14.14 2.40 0.42
N THR A 95 15.11 1.94 1.19
CA THR A 95 14.99 1.90 2.66
C THR A 95 14.96 3.32 3.25
N PRO A 96 14.47 3.52 4.48
CA PRO A 96 14.50 4.82 5.15
C PRO A 96 15.90 5.43 5.19
N VAL A 97 16.92 4.61 5.44
CA VAL A 97 18.33 5.04 5.49
C VAL A 97 18.81 5.49 4.11
N ALA A 98 18.52 4.72 3.06
CA ALA A 98 18.90 5.06 1.70
C ALA A 98 18.22 6.35 1.23
N LEU A 99 16.94 6.55 1.58
CA LEU A 99 16.22 7.77 1.25
C LEU A 99 16.78 9.00 1.99
N ALA A 100 17.13 8.86 3.27
CA ALA A 100 17.77 9.93 4.05
C ALA A 100 19.16 10.28 3.51
N ALA A 101 19.96 9.28 3.12
CA ALA A 101 21.27 9.50 2.51
C ALA A 101 21.19 10.22 1.17
N ALA A 102 20.19 9.90 0.35
CA ALA A 102 19.97 10.57 -0.93
C ALA A 102 19.67 12.08 -0.78
N GLN A 103 19.08 12.51 0.33
CA GLN A 103 18.87 13.93 0.63
C GLN A 103 20.17 14.69 0.89
N GLN A 104 21.24 14.01 1.31
CA GLN A 104 22.52 14.64 1.65
C GLN A 104 23.44 14.83 0.43
N LEU A 105 23.15 14.17 -0.69
CA LEU A 105 24.05 14.12 -1.86
C LEU A 105 23.87 15.23 -2.88
N GLY A 106 23.01 16.22 -2.65
CA GLY A 106 22.88 17.39 -3.52
C GLY A 106 21.48 17.98 -3.58
N PRO A 107 21.28 19.08 -4.32
CA PRO A 107 19.99 19.73 -4.41
C PRO A 107 19.00 18.78 -5.09
N LEU A 108 18.20 18.13 -4.28
CA LEU A 108 17.11 17.26 -4.69
C LEU A 108 15.98 18.10 -5.29
N HIS A 109 16.26 18.79 -6.40
CA HIS A 109 15.20 19.37 -7.22
C HIS A 109 14.19 18.32 -7.67
N HIS A 110 14.58 17.03 -7.68
CA HIS A 110 13.69 15.92 -8.06
C HIS A 110 12.88 15.32 -6.91
N ILE A 111 13.39 15.25 -5.66
CA ILE A 111 12.58 14.73 -4.55
C ILE A 111 11.58 15.77 -4.05
N GLY A 112 11.88 17.06 -4.09
CA GLY A 112 10.91 18.12 -3.83
C GLY A 112 9.74 18.11 -4.83
N ASP A 113 9.99 17.68 -6.07
CA ASP A 113 8.95 17.46 -7.08
C ASP A 113 8.23 16.13 -6.91
N VAL A 114 8.87 15.14 -6.28
CA VAL A 114 8.32 13.81 -6.01
C VAL A 114 7.49 13.79 -4.72
N LEU A 115 7.89 14.58 -3.72
CA LEU A 115 7.18 14.72 -2.45
C LEU A 115 6.60 16.14 -2.36
N PRO A 116 5.34 16.38 -2.75
CA PRO A 116 4.72 17.70 -2.68
C PRO A 116 4.37 18.10 -1.24
N ILE A 117 5.30 17.91 -0.30
CA ILE A 117 5.11 18.35 1.08
C ILE A 117 5.53 19.82 1.16
N LYS A 118 4.62 20.72 0.74
CA LYS A 118 4.72 22.13 1.09
C LYS A 118 4.58 22.25 2.61
N GLY A 119 5.70 22.48 3.30
CA GLY A 119 5.67 22.88 4.71
C GLY A 119 6.41 22.01 5.70
N LEU A 120 7.05 20.89 5.33
CA LEU A 120 7.94 20.18 6.25
C LEU A 120 9.32 20.89 6.27
N LYS A 121 9.41 22.00 7.01
CA LYS A 121 10.71 22.47 7.52
C LYS A 121 11.11 21.49 8.63
N MET A 122 12.06 20.62 8.34
CA MET A 122 12.76 19.91 9.42
C MET A 122 13.53 20.95 10.23
N MET A 123 13.18 21.08 11.51
CA MET A 123 13.98 21.73 12.52
C MET A 123 15.23 20.88 12.82
#